data_fe46e07d93cd2c8ea5c28d179ea9a24b
#
_entry.id   fe46e07d93cd2c8ea5c28d179ea9a24b
#
_cell.length_a   1.000
_cell.length_b   1.000
_cell.length_c   1.000
_cell.angle_alpha   90.00
_cell.angle_beta   90.00
_cell.angle_gamma   90.00
#
_symmetry.space_group_name_H-M   'P 1'
#
loop_
_entity.id
_entity.type
_entity.pdbx_description
1 polymer ?
#
loop_
_entity_poly.entity_id
_entity_poly.type
_entity_poly.pdbx_seq_one_letter_code
_entity_poly.pdbx_strand_id
1 'polypeptide(L)'
;MITEAKAMRRIQWGFLFFIDYAPGGFDLLPDVVGLALIWSGLNELSAESVRYRQAKNVCIPLLVLAVIEVLQPFFIAGTPSLFRAWFGVIRSIVETGLNIALVTLMCSGLREIALARGQASFAHTARRRSLYFAVALACSMSMIGFALASPMVFSAMSAPMFLLYIIVVFMLMGLFGQAAKLASKQA
;
A
#
# COMPACT_ATOMS: atom_id res chain seq x y z
N MET A 1 -2.89 -20.15 -14.79
CA MET A 1 -3.92 -20.23 -13.74
C MET A 1 -3.37 -20.56 -12.35
N ILE A 2 -2.58 -21.65 -12.13
CA ILE A 2 -1.89 -21.87 -10.83
C ILE A 2 -0.93 -20.73 -10.46
N THR A 3 -0.25 -20.15 -11.45
CA THR A 3 0.62 -18.98 -11.30
C THR A 3 -0.16 -17.74 -10.85
N GLU A 4 -1.34 -17.48 -11.41
CA GLU A 4 -2.19 -16.33 -11.05
C GLU A 4 -2.61 -16.38 -9.56
N ALA A 5 -3.07 -17.53 -9.06
CA ALA A 5 -3.43 -17.70 -7.66
C ALA A 5 -2.24 -17.49 -6.70
N LYS A 6 -1.03 -17.94 -7.09
CA LYS A 6 0.20 -17.70 -6.33
C LYS A 6 0.58 -16.22 -6.34
N ALA A 7 0.49 -15.56 -7.48
CA ALA A 7 0.77 -14.13 -7.63
C ALA A 7 -0.17 -13.28 -6.73
N MET A 8 -1.48 -13.58 -6.73
CA MET A 8 -2.45 -12.91 -5.86
C MET A 8 -2.17 -13.13 -4.37
N ARG A 9 -1.70 -14.33 -3.99
CA ARG A 9 -1.29 -14.60 -2.60
C ARG A 9 -0.03 -13.83 -2.20
N ARG A 10 0.95 -13.67 -3.08
CA ARG A 10 2.13 -12.84 -2.79
C ARG A 10 1.72 -11.39 -2.55
N ILE A 11 0.83 -10.84 -3.38
CA ILE A 11 0.28 -9.51 -3.18
C ILE A 11 -0.46 -9.42 -1.84
N GLN A 12 -1.31 -10.40 -1.52
CA GLN A 12 -2.01 -10.48 -0.25
C GLN A 12 -1.05 -10.38 0.95
N TRP A 13 0.00 -11.19 0.95
CA TRP A 13 0.99 -11.18 2.03
C TRP A 13 1.86 -9.93 2.03
N GLY A 14 2.14 -9.35 0.86
CA GLY A 14 2.84 -8.08 0.76
C GLY A 14 2.13 -6.96 1.50
N PHE A 15 0.79 -6.92 1.49
CA PHE A 15 0.03 -5.94 2.25
C PHE A 15 0.19 -6.04 3.78
N LEU A 16 0.57 -7.19 4.32
CA LEU A 16 0.84 -7.33 5.76
C LEU A 16 1.98 -6.41 6.21
N PHE A 17 2.98 -6.21 5.34
CA PHE A 17 4.14 -5.37 5.61
C PHE A 17 3.86 -3.86 5.48
N PHE A 18 2.69 -3.47 4.97
CA PHE A 18 2.22 -2.08 5.02
C PHE A 18 1.69 -1.65 6.39
N ILE A 19 1.61 -2.58 7.35
CA ILE A 19 1.27 -2.25 8.73
C ILE A 19 2.56 -1.82 9.40
N ASP A 20 2.83 -0.52 9.33
CA ASP A 20 3.98 0.12 9.97
C ASP A 20 3.83 0.03 11.51
N TYR A 21 4.49 -0.96 12.09
CA TYR A 21 4.53 -1.17 13.54
C TYR A 21 5.97 -1.03 14.01
N ALA A 22 6.33 0.19 14.42
CA ALA A 22 7.67 0.56 14.83
C ALA A 22 7.78 0.80 16.36
N PRO A 23 7.69 -0.25 17.21
CA PRO A 23 7.87 -0.10 18.64
C PRO A 23 9.31 0.32 18.96
N GLY A 24 9.46 1.47 19.64
CA GLY A 24 10.79 2.00 19.97
C GLY A 24 11.58 2.59 18.80
N GLY A 25 10.91 2.87 17.66
CA GLY A 25 11.55 3.47 16.49
C GLY A 25 12.26 2.47 15.57
N PHE A 26 12.12 1.17 15.83
CA PHE A 26 12.60 0.11 14.94
C PHE A 26 11.41 -0.46 14.15
N ASP A 27 11.44 -0.30 12.82
CA ASP A 27 10.44 -0.90 11.94
C ASP A 27 10.61 -2.44 11.96
N LEU A 28 9.63 -3.12 12.55
CA LEU A 28 9.61 -4.57 12.68
C LEU A 28 9.27 -5.26 11.35
N LEU A 29 8.57 -4.59 10.46
CA LEU A 29 8.08 -5.11 9.19
C LEU A 29 8.54 -4.21 8.03
N PRO A 30 9.79 -4.35 7.53
CA PRO A 30 10.32 -3.49 6.50
C PRO A 30 9.43 -3.44 5.25
N ASP A 31 8.94 -2.28 4.88
CA ASP A 31 8.12 -2.03 3.69
C ASP A 31 8.77 -2.57 2.40
N VAL A 32 10.10 -2.59 2.36
CA VAL A 32 10.88 -3.15 1.26
C VAL A 32 10.47 -4.60 0.97
N VAL A 33 10.26 -5.43 2.01
CA VAL A 33 9.86 -6.84 1.84
C VAL A 33 8.45 -6.93 1.30
N GLY A 34 7.53 -6.13 1.84
CA GLY A 34 6.14 -6.05 1.38
C GLY A 34 6.04 -5.64 -0.09
N LEU A 35 6.73 -4.56 -0.45
CA LEU A 35 6.78 -4.05 -1.82
C LEU A 35 7.45 -5.04 -2.79
N ALA A 36 8.50 -5.76 -2.36
CA ALA A 36 9.14 -6.79 -3.17
C ALA A 36 8.19 -7.98 -3.46
N LEU A 37 7.40 -8.40 -2.47
CA LEU A 37 6.36 -9.42 -2.64
C LEU A 37 5.27 -8.95 -3.61
N ILE A 38 4.80 -7.71 -3.46
CA ILE A 38 3.81 -7.11 -4.35
C ILE A 38 4.37 -7.01 -5.77
N TRP A 39 5.58 -6.50 -5.93
CA TRP A 39 6.23 -6.38 -7.23
C TRP A 39 6.38 -7.75 -7.91
N SER A 40 6.81 -8.78 -7.18
CA SER A 40 6.91 -10.15 -7.68
C SER A 40 5.56 -10.68 -8.16
N GLY A 41 4.48 -10.47 -7.39
CA GLY A 41 3.13 -10.83 -7.80
C GLY A 41 2.64 -10.06 -9.02
N LEU A 42 2.89 -8.74 -9.07
CA LEU A 42 2.55 -7.89 -10.22
C LEU A 42 3.31 -8.26 -11.48
N ASN A 43 4.56 -8.70 -11.36
CA ASN A 43 5.35 -9.16 -12.49
C ASN A 43 4.70 -10.35 -13.19
N GLU A 44 4.19 -11.32 -12.44
CA GLU A 44 3.47 -12.48 -12.98
C GLU A 44 2.12 -12.07 -13.60
N LEU A 45 1.40 -11.10 -12.99
CA LEU A 45 0.10 -10.63 -13.47
C LEU A 45 0.19 -9.58 -14.60
N SER A 46 1.38 -9.07 -14.90
CA SER A 46 1.59 -8.00 -15.89
C SER A 46 1.21 -8.41 -17.31
N ALA A 47 1.14 -9.71 -17.61
CA ALA A 47 0.67 -10.25 -18.87
C ALA A 47 -0.86 -10.26 -19.00
N GLU A 48 -1.60 -10.30 -17.86
CA GLU A 48 -3.06 -10.43 -17.83
C GLU A 48 -3.79 -9.09 -18.02
N SER A 49 -3.18 -7.97 -17.57
CA SER A 49 -3.78 -6.63 -17.68
C SER A 49 -2.73 -5.54 -17.74
N VAL A 50 -3.02 -4.53 -18.59
CA VAL A 50 -2.21 -3.29 -18.69
C VAL A 50 -2.14 -2.59 -17.32
N ARG A 51 -3.19 -2.68 -16.49
CA ARG A 51 -3.25 -2.07 -15.16
C ARG A 51 -2.22 -2.67 -14.21
N TYR A 52 -2.03 -3.99 -14.23
CA TYR A 52 -1.00 -4.63 -13.42
C TYR A 52 0.42 -4.26 -13.86
N ARG A 53 0.63 -4.08 -15.18
CA ARG A 53 1.90 -3.58 -15.70
C ARG A 53 2.17 -2.15 -15.25
N GLN A 54 1.17 -1.28 -15.27
CA GLN A 54 1.28 0.08 -14.72
C GLN A 54 1.54 0.07 -13.21
N ALA A 55 0.82 -0.76 -12.44
CA ALA A 55 1.03 -0.93 -11.01
C ALA A 55 2.46 -1.39 -10.69
N LYS A 56 3.01 -2.34 -11.45
CA LYS A 56 4.40 -2.77 -11.32
C LYS A 56 5.39 -1.62 -11.50
N ASN A 57 5.16 -0.74 -12.47
CA ASN A 57 6.02 0.42 -12.71
C ASN A 57 5.94 1.44 -11.55
N VAL A 58 4.77 1.62 -10.94
CA VAL A 58 4.59 2.47 -9.75
C VAL A 58 5.24 1.84 -8.51
N CYS A 59 5.32 0.53 -8.44
CA CYS A 59 5.98 -0.16 -7.33
C CYS A 59 7.50 0.09 -7.26
N ILE A 60 8.15 0.37 -8.41
CA ILE A 60 9.61 0.62 -8.46
C ILE A 60 10.00 1.88 -7.66
N PRO A 61 9.44 3.07 -7.90
CA PRO A 61 9.79 4.24 -7.10
C PRO A 61 9.42 4.08 -5.62
N LEU A 62 8.36 3.33 -5.27
CA LEU A 62 8.07 3.00 -3.87
C LEU A 62 9.16 2.14 -3.24
N LEU A 63 9.66 1.12 -3.94
CA LEU A 63 10.81 0.32 -3.48
C LEU A 63 12.06 1.18 -3.24
N VAL A 64 12.33 2.13 -4.13
CA VAL A 64 13.45 3.06 -3.95
C VAL A 64 13.25 3.92 -2.70
N LEU A 65 12.04 4.45 -2.49
CA LEU A 65 11.73 5.25 -1.29
C LEU A 65 11.85 4.43 -0.02
N ALA A 66 11.38 3.19 0.00
CA ALA A 66 11.49 2.30 1.14
C ALA A 66 12.96 1.96 1.48
N VAL A 67 13.81 1.77 0.47
CA VAL A 67 15.25 1.59 0.69
C VAL A 67 15.89 2.87 1.25
N ILE A 68 15.53 4.04 0.72
CA ILE A 68 15.99 5.33 1.25
C ILE A 68 15.59 5.49 2.72
N GLU A 69 14.38 5.06 3.11
CA GLU A 69 13.92 5.10 4.49
C GLU A 69 14.79 4.29 5.43
N VAL A 70 15.09 3.05 5.07
CA VAL A 70 15.98 2.17 5.86
C VAL A 70 17.38 2.78 6.00
N LEU A 71 17.87 3.46 4.96
CA LEU A 71 19.19 4.09 4.95
C LEU A 71 19.22 5.49 5.58
N GLN A 72 18.07 6.13 5.74
CA GLN A 72 17.94 7.51 6.23
C GLN A 72 18.70 7.79 7.54
N PRO A 73 18.68 6.93 8.58
CA PRO A 73 19.42 7.18 9.82
C PRO A 73 20.91 7.37 9.62
N PHE A 74 21.49 6.70 8.62
CA PHE A 74 22.93 6.78 8.35
C PHE A 74 23.34 8.05 7.64
N PHE A 75 22.47 8.66 6.82
CA PHE A 75 22.83 9.82 6.00
C PHE A 75 22.34 11.15 6.58
N ILE A 76 21.28 11.14 7.40
CA ILE A 76 20.63 12.39 7.86
C ILE A 76 20.96 12.72 9.33
N ALA A 77 21.71 11.87 10.05
CA ALA A 77 21.99 12.05 11.47
C ALA A 77 22.67 13.41 11.79
N GLY A 78 23.49 13.96 10.89
CA GLY A 78 24.21 15.22 11.06
C GLY A 78 23.55 16.46 10.43
N THR A 79 22.38 16.33 9.80
CA THR A 79 21.74 17.46 9.09
C THR A 79 20.88 18.33 10.00
N PRO A 80 20.65 19.63 9.66
CA PRO A 80 19.78 20.51 10.43
C PRO A 80 18.36 19.93 10.60
N SER A 81 17.74 20.15 11.76
CA SER A 81 16.42 19.65 12.11
C SER A 81 15.33 20.08 11.12
N LEU A 82 15.41 21.32 10.63
CA LEU A 82 14.49 21.88 9.66
C LEU A 82 14.54 21.12 8.32
N PHE A 83 15.75 20.80 7.83
CA PHE A 83 15.92 20.04 6.60
C PHE A 83 15.30 18.63 6.73
N ARG A 84 15.54 17.95 7.85
CA ARG A 84 14.97 16.65 8.14
C ARG A 84 13.44 16.66 8.14
N ALA A 85 12.85 17.70 8.76
CA ALA A 85 11.40 17.86 8.82
C ALA A 85 10.80 18.03 7.41
N TRP A 86 11.33 18.93 6.60
CA TRP A 86 10.84 19.16 5.24
C TRP A 86 11.05 17.96 4.32
N PHE A 87 12.20 17.31 4.42
CA PHE A 87 12.47 16.09 3.65
C PHE A 87 11.46 14.99 4.00
N GLY A 88 11.16 14.78 5.30
CA GLY A 88 10.16 13.83 5.76
C GLY A 88 8.76 14.14 5.22
N VAL A 89 8.33 15.41 5.26
CA VAL A 89 7.01 15.82 4.75
C VAL A 89 6.90 15.57 3.24
N ILE A 90 7.89 16.01 2.45
CA ILE A 90 7.87 15.84 0.99
C ILE A 90 7.86 14.34 0.63
N ARG A 91 8.71 13.56 1.28
CA ARG A 91 8.77 12.10 1.09
C ARG A 91 7.39 11.47 1.37
N SER A 92 6.80 11.78 2.51
CA SER A 92 5.52 11.24 2.94
C SER A 92 4.38 11.57 1.96
N ILE A 93 4.36 12.79 1.40
CA ILE A 93 3.38 13.18 0.37
C ILE A 93 3.56 12.35 -0.91
N VAL A 94 4.79 12.21 -1.39
CA VAL A 94 5.11 11.44 -2.61
C VAL A 94 4.76 9.97 -2.41
N GLU A 95 5.18 9.39 -1.31
CA GLU A 95 4.92 8.00 -0.94
C GLU A 95 3.41 7.70 -0.85
N THR A 96 2.66 8.56 -0.16
CA THR A 96 1.20 8.43 -0.07
C THR A 96 0.55 8.48 -1.45
N GLY A 97 0.94 9.42 -2.31
CA GLY A 97 0.43 9.52 -3.67
C GLY A 97 0.71 8.25 -4.49
N LEU A 98 1.93 7.72 -4.39
CA LEU A 98 2.33 6.48 -5.08
C LEU A 98 1.59 5.25 -4.51
N ASN A 99 1.37 5.16 -3.20
CA ASN A 99 0.61 4.08 -2.57
C ASN A 99 -0.85 4.09 -3.01
N ILE A 100 -1.48 5.27 -3.08
CA ILE A 100 -2.85 5.41 -3.62
C ILE A 100 -2.89 4.96 -5.09
N ALA A 101 -1.93 5.40 -5.91
CA ALA A 101 -1.84 5.01 -7.31
C ALA A 101 -1.64 3.49 -7.46
N LEU A 102 -0.71 2.89 -6.69
CA LEU A 102 -0.44 1.46 -6.71
C LEU A 102 -1.71 0.64 -6.42
N VAL A 103 -2.37 0.90 -5.29
CA VAL A 103 -3.57 0.16 -4.87
C VAL A 103 -4.73 0.39 -5.84
N THR A 104 -4.90 1.61 -6.35
CA THR A 104 -5.95 1.92 -7.34
C THR A 104 -5.73 1.16 -8.64
N LEU A 105 -4.50 1.10 -9.15
CA LEU A 105 -4.17 0.34 -10.36
C LEU A 105 -4.36 -1.16 -10.15
N MET A 106 -3.93 -1.70 -9.01
CA MET A 106 -4.11 -3.12 -8.68
C MET A 106 -5.58 -3.51 -8.58
N CYS A 107 -6.39 -2.72 -7.88
CA CYS A 107 -7.84 -2.94 -7.77
C CYS A 107 -8.55 -2.75 -9.12
N SER A 108 -8.07 -1.83 -9.97
CA SER A 108 -8.61 -1.64 -11.34
C SER A 108 -8.31 -2.84 -12.22
N GLY A 109 -7.08 -3.38 -12.17
CA GLY A 109 -6.73 -4.62 -12.89
C GLY A 109 -7.57 -5.82 -12.42
N LEU A 110 -7.74 -5.95 -11.11
CA LEU A 110 -8.61 -6.99 -10.54
C LEU A 110 -10.07 -6.84 -11.00
N ARG A 111 -10.57 -5.60 -11.05
CA ARG A 111 -11.91 -5.29 -11.56
C ARG A 111 -12.07 -5.67 -13.03
N GLU A 112 -11.10 -5.36 -13.89
CA GLU A 112 -11.12 -5.73 -15.32
C GLU A 112 -11.24 -7.25 -15.49
N ILE A 113 -10.42 -8.03 -14.78
CA ILE A 113 -10.45 -9.50 -14.82
C ILE A 113 -11.79 -10.03 -14.28
N ALA A 114 -12.29 -9.46 -13.19
CA ALA A 114 -13.57 -9.87 -12.60
C ALA A 114 -14.75 -9.61 -13.55
N LEU A 115 -14.77 -8.47 -14.24
CA LEU A 115 -15.80 -8.16 -15.23
C LEU A 115 -15.72 -9.10 -16.44
N ALA A 116 -14.52 -9.40 -16.94
CA ALA A 116 -14.33 -10.34 -18.04
C ALA A 116 -14.81 -11.77 -17.68
N ARG A 117 -14.81 -12.11 -16.38
CA ARG A 117 -15.31 -13.39 -15.85
C ARG A 117 -16.79 -13.34 -15.40
N GLY A 118 -17.52 -12.27 -15.67
CA GLY A 118 -18.92 -12.10 -15.29
C GLY A 118 -19.17 -11.87 -13.78
N GLN A 119 -18.13 -11.56 -13.00
CA GLN A 119 -18.20 -11.39 -11.54
C GLN A 119 -18.40 -9.91 -11.16
N ALA A 120 -19.52 -9.31 -11.56
CA ALA A 120 -19.80 -7.89 -11.37
C ALA A 120 -19.80 -7.44 -9.89
N SER A 121 -20.33 -8.27 -8.97
CA SER A 121 -20.34 -7.98 -7.53
C SER A 121 -18.93 -7.86 -6.94
N PHE A 122 -18.04 -8.75 -7.36
CA PHE A 122 -16.63 -8.72 -6.93
C PHE A 122 -15.89 -7.52 -7.51
N ALA A 123 -16.14 -7.18 -8.76
CA ALA A 123 -15.59 -5.98 -9.41
C ALA A 123 -16.01 -4.68 -8.69
N HIS A 124 -17.26 -4.60 -8.23
CA HIS A 124 -17.76 -3.46 -7.45
C HIS A 124 -17.09 -3.40 -6.07
N THR A 125 -16.87 -4.54 -5.42
CA THR A 125 -16.16 -4.63 -4.15
C THR A 125 -14.72 -4.16 -4.27
N ALA A 126 -14.02 -4.53 -5.33
CA ALA A 126 -12.64 -4.09 -5.58
C ALA A 126 -12.56 -2.55 -5.70
N ARG A 127 -13.48 -1.92 -6.44
CA ARG A 127 -13.55 -0.46 -6.57
C ARG A 127 -13.81 0.23 -5.22
N ARG A 128 -14.76 -0.28 -4.43
CA ARG A 128 -15.07 0.32 -3.11
C ARG A 128 -13.89 0.24 -2.15
N ARG A 129 -13.19 -0.89 -2.10
CA ARG A 129 -12.02 -1.05 -1.21
C ARG A 129 -10.86 -0.17 -1.62
N SER A 130 -10.63 0.03 -2.92
CA SER A 130 -9.65 1.00 -3.41
C SER A 130 -9.98 2.43 -2.95
N LEU A 131 -11.25 2.83 -3.02
CA LEU A 131 -11.68 4.14 -2.55
C LEU A 131 -11.48 4.29 -1.03
N TYR A 132 -11.84 3.27 -0.24
CA TYR A 132 -11.63 3.32 1.22
C TYR A 132 -10.15 3.48 1.57
N PHE A 133 -9.25 2.81 0.86
CA PHE A 133 -7.82 2.96 1.05
C PHE A 133 -7.35 4.38 0.71
N ALA A 134 -7.78 4.92 -0.43
CA ALA A 134 -7.42 6.28 -0.83
C ALA A 134 -7.92 7.33 0.18
N VAL A 135 -9.15 7.18 0.69
CA VAL A 135 -9.71 8.08 1.71
C VAL A 135 -8.95 7.93 3.03
N ALA A 136 -8.65 6.71 3.47
CA ALA A 136 -7.90 6.49 4.71
C ALA A 136 -6.51 7.15 4.65
N LEU A 137 -5.78 7.00 3.54
CA LEU A 137 -4.48 7.64 3.36
C LEU A 137 -4.59 9.17 3.25
N ALA A 138 -5.59 9.69 2.55
CA ALA A 138 -5.81 11.14 2.48
C ALA A 138 -6.13 11.74 3.87
N CYS A 139 -6.94 11.04 4.67
CA CYS A 139 -7.18 11.42 6.06
C CYS A 139 -5.90 11.35 6.90
N SER A 140 -5.07 10.34 6.73
CA SER A 140 -3.78 10.24 7.44
C SER A 140 -2.85 11.39 7.07
N MET A 141 -2.83 11.84 5.81
CA MET A 141 -2.07 13.02 5.39
C MET A 141 -2.53 14.30 6.07
N SER A 142 -3.83 14.48 6.32
CA SER A 142 -4.34 15.66 7.03
C SER A 142 -3.82 15.75 8.47
N MET A 143 -3.42 14.60 9.06
CA MET A 143 -2.85 14.56 10.41
C MET A 143 -1.51 15.29 10.53
N ILE A 144 -0.76 15.45 9.42
CA ILE A 144 0.48 16.26 9.41
C ILE A 144 0.15 17.72 9.78
N GLY A 145 -0.93 18.27 9.25
CA GLY A 145 -1.40 19.62 9.60
C GLY A 145 -1.78 19.74 11.08
N PHE A 146 -2.47 18.73 11.62
CA PHE A 146 -2.80 18.70 13.05
C PHE A 146 -1.58 18.55 13.95
N ALA A 147 -0.58 17.76 13.55
CA ALA A 147 0.68 17.65 14.30
C ALA A 147 1.39 19.00 14.46
N LEU A 148 1.34 19.85 13.41
CA LEU A 148 1.93 21.19 13.43
C LEU A 148 1.09 22.20 14.19
N ALA A 149 -0.24 22.09 14.14
CA ALA A 149 -1.17 23.06 14.76
C ALA A 149 -1.46 22.77 16.23
N SER A 150 -1.61 21.50 16.62
CA SER A 150 -1.96 21.07 17.97
C SER A 150 -1.49 19.65 18.27
N PRO A 151 -0.36 19.48 18.98
CA PRO A 151 0.17 18.17 19.36
C PRO A 151 -0.82 17.32 20.18
N MET A 152 -1.68 17.97 20.96
CA MET A 152 -2.69 17.27 21.78
C MET A 152 -3.76 16.61 20.90
N VAL A 153 -4.26 17.33 19.88
CA VAL A 153 -5.23 16.80 18.91
C VAL A 153 -4.60 15.68 18.10
N PHE A 154 -3.35 15.85 17.65
CA PHE A 154 -2.62 14.81 16.94
C PHE A 154 -2.51 13.53 17.77
N SER A 155 -2.11 13.62 19.04
CA SER A 155 -2.00 12.47 19.95
C SER A 155 -3.35 11.75 20.13
N ALA A 156 -4.45 12.49 20.29
CA ALA A 156 -5.78 11.91 20.46
C ALA A 156 -6.30 11.21 19.21
N MET A 157 -5.95 11.73 18.01
CA MET A 157 -6.45 11.22 16.72
C MET A 157 -5.57 10.14 16.11
N SER A 158 -4.31 10.02 16.52
CA SER A 158 -3.35 9.07 15.93
C SER A 158 -3.79 7.61 16.08
N ALA A 159 -4.25 7.19 17.27
CA ALA A 159 -4.68 5.81 17.51
C ALA A 159 -5.92 5.40 16.69
N PRO A 160 -7.03 6.18 16.62
CA PRO A 160 -8.16 5.83 15.77
C PRO A 160 -7.80 5.84 14.28
N MET A 161 -6.92 6.73 13.81
CA MET A 161 -6.47 6.75 12.42
C MET A 161 -5.60 5.53 12.08
N PHE A 162 -4.72 5.14 12.96
CA PHE A 162 -3.93 3.92 12.81
C PHE A 162 -4.83 2.68 12.74
N LEU A 163 -5.83 2.60 13.63
CA LEU A 163 -6.80 1.50 13.60
C LEU A 163 -7.59 1.46 12.28
N LEU A 164 -8.05 2.62 11.79
CA LEU A 164 -8.73 2.72 10.51
C LEU A 164 -7.84 2.21 9.37
N TYR A 165 -6.57 2.61 9.35
CA TYR A 165 -5.60 2.15 8.36
C TYR A 165 -5.42 0.63 8.38
N ILE A 166 -5.23 0.03 9.56
CA ILE A 166 -5.14 -1.42 9.73
C ILE A 166 -6.38 -2.13 9.18
N ILE A 167 -7.57 -1.66 9.52
CA ILE A 167 -8.82 -2.24 9.02
C ILE A 167 -8.84 -2.25 7.47
N VAL A 168 -8.45 -1.14 6.85
CA VAL A 168 -8.44 -1.02 5.38
C VAL A 168 -7.39 -1.92 4.75
N VAL A 169 -6.22 -2.07 5.34
CA VAL A 169 -5.19 -3.02 4.88
C VAL A 169 -5.72 -4.46 4.94
N PHE A 170 -6.35 -4.88 6.05
CA PHE A 170 -6.95 -6.21 6.14
C PHE A 170 -8.09 -6.41 5.12
N MET A 171 -8.87 -5.38 4.82
CA MET A 171 -9.89 -5.44 3.77
C MET A 171 -9.26 -5.69 2.39
N LEU A 172 -8.11 -5.07 2.07
CA LEU A 172 -7.37 -5.32 0.83
C LEU A 172 -6.78 -6.73 0.81
N MET A 173 -6.15 -7.16 1.89
CA MET A 173 -5.65 -8.54 2.01
C MET A 173 -6.76 -9.56 1.76
N GLY A 174 -7.94 -9.35 2.35
CA GLY A 174 -9.12 -10.19 2.13
C GLY A 174 -9.59 -10.19 0.67
N LEU A 175 -9.49 -9.05 -0.04
CA LEU A 175 -9.85 -8.95 -1.46
C LEU A 175 -8.93 -9.82 -2.33
N PHE A 176 -7.62 -9.67 -2.18
CA PHE A 176 -6.63 -10.45 -2.94
C PHE A 176 -6.64 -11.94 -2.56
N GLY A 177 -6.93 -12.26 -1.29
CA GLY A 177 -7.14 -13.64 -0.85
C GLY A 177 -8.37 -14.29 -1.51
N GLN A 178 -9.48 -13.56 -1.66
CA GLN A 178 -10.66 -14.02 -2.40
C GLN A 178 -10.36 -14.19 -3.88
N ALA A 179 -9.63 -13.25 -4.50
CA ALA A 179 -9.20 -13.35 -5.89
C ALA A 179 -8.35 -14.61 -6.13
N ALA A 180 -7.41 -14.90 -5.23
CA ALA A 180 -6.59 -16.11 -5.30
C ALA A 180 -7.42 -17.40 -5.24
N LYS A 181 -8.44 -17.45 -4.36
CA LYS A 181 -9.35 -18.59 -4.27
C LYS A 181 -10.21 -18.76 -5.52
N LEU A 182 -10.67 -17.65 -6.12
CA LEU A 182 -11.44 -17.70 -7.37
C LEU A 182 -10.59 -18.19 -8.53
N ALA A 183 -9.35 -17.70 -8.64
CA ALA A 183 -8.41 -18.15 -9.67
C ALA A 183 -8.04 -19.64 -9.52
N SER A 184 -7.94 -20.16 -8.29
CA SER A 184 -7.62 -21.58 -8.06
C SER A 184 -8.79 -22.53 -8.36
N LYS A 185 -10.06 -22.06 -8.33
CA LYS A 185 -11.24 -22.88 -8.67
C LYS A 185 -11.47 -23.03 -10.16
N GLN A 186 -10.84 -22.16 -10.97
CA GLN A 186 -10.97 -22.16 -12.42
C GLN A 186 -9.80 -22.89 -13.13
N ALA A 187 -8.83 -23.35 -12.36
CA ALA A 187 -7.68 -24.13 -12.80
C ALA A 187 -7.93 -25.62 -12.70
#